data_1c4d752e5d412f6441c32ce306506190
#
_entry.id   1c4d752e5d412f6441c32ce306506190
#
_cell.length_a   1.000
_cell.length_b   1.000
_cell.length_c   1.000
_cell.angle_alpha   90.00
_cell.angle_beta   90.00
_cell.angle_gamma   90.00
#
_symmetry.space_group_name_H-M   'P 1'
#
loop_
_entity.id
_entity.type
_entity.pdbx_description
1 polymer ?
#
loop_
_entity_poly.entity_id
_entity_poly.type
_entity_poly.pdbx_seq_one_letter_code
_entity_poly.pdbx_strand_id
1 'polypeptide(L)'
;VFDKPLQPDDTQKYRAYYPHGKHFWNVGADYGYQHPRWSFNGETALNNNHAVATLNALSFQATGKLSLLALYRFYSYRYYSLFSEAFSDGGSVQNESGLYVGADWHPVRNLSVATYTDIAYSPWMKYRISGSSHSWDNLLSVVYSKGPFTLTGRYRLRIRQKDNAGKDALANEITQRCRWSAGYTARQWSGKVQADFCHYQFDGQTSSGWMVSGNGGWKPLVWLQLSSWIVYFHTDDYNSRVYTYERGMLYSFSFPAYYGKGVRYALWAKAQVNKHLSLTAKIGTTDYLDRDHISSGLQEIQQSAMTDLEMQLKWNF
;
A
#
# COMPACT_ATOMS: atom_id res chain seq x y z
N VAL A 1 16.25 -22.70 -14.62
CA VAL A 1 16.70 -23.96 -14.00
C VAL A 1 17.39 -23.62 -12.69
N PHE A 2 17.08 -24.36 -11.63
CA PHE A 2 17.68 -24.21 -10.31
C PHE A 2 18.54 -25.42 -9.96
N ASP A 3 19.64 -25.20 -9.23
CA ASP A 3 20.53 -26.27 -8.78
C ASP A 3 19.83 -27.17 -7.74
N LYS A 4 19.03 -26.56 -6.86
CA LYS A 4 18.21 -27.26 -5.88
C LYS A 4 16.74 -27.18 -6.26
N PRO A 5 15.95 -28.27 -6.09
CA PRO A 5 14.51 -28.20 -6.37
C PRO A 5 13.81 -27.28 -5.38
N LEU A 6 12.83 -26.50 -5.86
CA LEU A 6 11.87 -25.86 -5.00
C LEU A 6 10.94 -26.95 -4.44
N GLN A 7 10.80 -26.96 -3.13
CA GLN A 7 9.94 -27.90 -2.39
C GLN A 7 9.18 -27.10 -1.32
N PRO A 8 8.11 -26.39 -1.72
CA PRO A 8 7.26 -25.73 -0.73
C PRO A 8 6.62 -26.79 0.18
N ASP A 9 6.38 -26.40 1.43
CA ASP A 9 5.62 -27.23 2.37
C ASP A 9 4.19 -27.44 1.84
N ASP A 10 3.90 -28.64 1.33
CA ASP A 10 2.63 -29.04 0.72
C ASP A 10 1.65 -29.66 1.73
N THR A 11 2.02 -29.77 3.00
CA THR A 11 1.08 -30.15 4.08
C THR A 11 -0.07 -29.15 4.19
N GLN A 12 0.15 -27.94 3.71
CA GLN A 12 -0.86 -26.89 3.64
C GLN A 12 -1.59 -26.92 2.27
N LYS A 13 -2.85 -27.35 2.25
CA LYS A 13 -3.65 -27.49 1.02
C LYS A 13 -3.63 -26.26 0.11
N TYR A 14 -3.56 -25.04 0.64
CA TYR A 14 -3.51 -23.83 -0.18
C TYR A 14 -2.21 -23.70 -0.99
N ARG A 15 -1.15 -24.44 -0.64
CA ARG A 15 0.14 -24.48 -1.36
C ARG A 15 0.23 -25.56 -2.42
N ALA A 16 -0.81 -26.37 -2.63
CA ALA A 16 -0.80 -27.49 -3.55
C ALA A 16 -0.39 -27.15 -4.99
N TYR A 17 -0.54 -25.90 -5.40
CA TYR A 17 -0.17 -25.40 -6.74
C TYR A 17 1.02 -24.44 -6.74
N TYR A 18 1.78 -24.39 -5.65
CA TYR A 18 3.03 -23.63 -5.62
C TYR A 18 4.09 -24.31 -6.50
N PRO A 19 5.09 -23.56 -6.98
CA PRO A 19 6.11 -24.13 -7.89
C PRO A 19 6.92 -25.22 -7.21
N HIS A 20 6.98 -26.39 -7.87
CA HIS A 20 7.75 -27.56 -7.44
C HIS A 20 8.77 -27.95 -8.51
N GLY A 21 9.96 -28.43 -8.10
CA GLY A 21 10.98 -28.93 -9.00
C GLY A 21 12.07 -27.94 -9.33
N LYS A 22 12.78 -28.18 -10.44
CA LYS A 22 13.97 -27.42 -10.86
C LYS A 22 13.79 -26.64 -12.14
N HIS A 23 12.82 -27.02 -12.96
CA HIS A 23 12.66 -26.50 -14.32
C HIS A 23 11.36 -25.72 -14.41
N PHE A 24 11.47 -24.44 -14.68
CA PHE A 24 10.34 -23.53 -14.81
C PHE A 24 10.47 -22.73 -16.10
N TRP A 25 9.38 -22.57 -16.81
CA TRP A 25 9.28 -21.67 -17.94
C TRP A 25 7.92 -20.97 -17.97
N ASN A 26 7.95 -19.76 -18.44
CA ASN A 26 6.77 -18.97 -18.75
C ASN A 26 6.98 -18.38 -20.14
N VAL A 27 5.95 -18.43 -20.97
CA VAL A 27 5.91 -17.77 -22.27
C VAL A 27 4.74 -16.81 -22.26
N GLY A 28 4.98 -15.57 -22.65
CA GLY A 28 3.96 -14.53 -22.70
C GLY A 28 3.96 -13.82 -24.04
N ALA A 29 2.82 -13.22 -24.36
CA ALA A 29 2.64 -12.29 -25.45
C ALA A 29 1.94 -11.03 -24.90
N ASP A 30 2.54 -9.89 -25.16
CA ASP A 30 1.96 -8.59 -24.94
C ASP A 30 1.34 -8.08 -26.24
N TYR A 31 0.26 -7.34 -26.12
CA TYR A 31 -0.45 -6.76 -27.27
C TYR A 31 -1.09 -5.44 -26.86
N GLY A 32 -1.20 -4.54 -27.84
CA GLY A 32 -1.76 -3.23 -27.59
C GLY A 32 -2.31 -2.59 -28.86
N TYR A 33 -3.28 -1.72 -28.66
CA TYR A 33 -3.83 -0.87 -29.68
C TYR A 33 -4.05 0.54 -29.12
N GLN A 34 -3.62 1.55 -29.89
CA GLN A 34 -3.71 2.96 -29.52
C GLN A 34 -4.59 3.72 -30.48
N HIS A 35 -5.57 4.43 -29.92
CA HIS A 35 -6.44 5.36 -30.63
C HIS A 35 -6.44 6.71 -29.91
N PRO A 36 -6.74 7.85 -30.54
CA PRO A 36 -6.73 9.16 -29.89
C PRO A 36 -7.59 9.29 -28.63
N ARG A 37 -8.67 8.52 -28.50
CA ARG A 37 -9.57 8.55 -27.33
C ARG A 37 -9.55 7.30 -26.47
N TRP A 38 -8.98 6.21 -26.92
CA TRP A 38 -8.92 4.99 -26.15
C TRP A 38 -7.66 4.18 -26.46
N SER A 39 -7.23 3.40 -25.50
CA SER A 39 -6.15 2.45 -25.68
C SER A 39 -6.54 1.11 -25.06
N PHE A 40 -6.15 0.05 -25.70
CA PHE A 40 -6.25 -1.30 -25.19
C PHE A 40 -4.85 -1.88 -25.08
N ASN A 41 -4.52 -2.43 -23.91
CA ASN A 41 -3.24 -3.11 -23.68
C ASN A 41 -3.52 -4.40 -22.90
N GLY A 42 -2.81 -5.45 -23.26
CA GLY A 42 -2.96 -6.72 -22.59
C GLY A 42 -1.69 -7.55 -22.64
N GLU A 43 -1.62 -8.49 -21.73
CA GLU A 43 -0.60 -9.52 -21.67
C GLU A 43 -1.26 -10.85 -21.34
N THR A 44 -0.86 -11.91 -22.03
CA THR A 44 -1.30 -13.27 -21.73
C THR A 44 -0.09 -14.17 -21.67
N ALA A 45 0.03 -14.93 -20.60
CA ALA A 45 1.15 -15.82 -20.36
C ALA A 45 0.67 -17.25 -20.04
N LEU A 46 1.50 -18.21 -20.40
CA LEU A 46 1.34 -19.64 -20.16
C LEU A 46 2.57 -20.15 -19.41
N ASN A 47 2.38 -21.02 -18.44
CA ASN A 47 3.47 -21.67 -17.72
C ASN A 47 3.60 -23.16 -18.05
N ASN A 48 4.63 -23.81 -17.51
CA ASN A 48 4.90 -25.24 -17.70
C ASN A 48 3.78 -26.18 -17.17
N ASN A 49 2.81 -25.70 -16.40
CA ASN A 49 1.61 -26.45 -16.00
C ASN A 49 0.44 -26.27 -16.98
N HIS A 50 0.68 -25.69 -18.16
CA HIS A 50 -0.36 -25.33 -19.13
C HIS A 50 -1.46 -24.44 -18.54
N ALA A 51 -1.09 -23.62 -17.55
CA ALA A 51 -2.00 -22.70 -16.89
C ALA A 51 -1.79 -21.28 -17.43
N VAL A 52 -2.89 -20.54 -17.55
CA VAL A 52 -2.94 -19.22 -18.17
C VAL A 52 -3.03 -18.14 -17.11
N ALA A 53 -2.33 -17.04 -17.33
CA ALA A 53 -2.56 -15.76 -16.69
C ALA A 53 -2.77 -14.70 -17.78
N THR A 54 -3.76 -13.83 -17.61
CA THR A 54 -4.00 -12.71 -18.53
C THR A 54 -4.43 -11.47 -17.79
N LEU A 55 -3.92 -10.32 -18.25
CA LEU A 55 -4.24 -8.99 -17.76
C LEU A 55 -4.55 -8.10 -18.95
N ASN A 56 -5.71 -7.44 -18.95
CA ASN A 56 -6.18 -6.62 -20.05
C ASN A 56 -6.71 -5.29 -19.52
N ALA A 57 -6.30 -4.19 -20.08
CA ALA A 57 -6.68 -2.85 -19.69
C ALA A 57 -7.25 -2.07 -20.88
N LEU A 58 -8.38 -1.43 -20.69
CA LEU A 58 -9.01 -0.50 -21.61
C LEU A 58 -9.08 0.87 -20.95
N SER A 59 -8.37 1.85 -21.50
CA SER A 59 -8.46 3.25 -21.11
C SER A 59 -9.30 4.02 -22.11
N PHE A 60 -10.18 4.89 -21.63
CA PHE A 60 -11.06 5.70 -22.47
C PHE A 60 -11.12 7.14 -21.98
N GLN A 61 -10.75 8.07 -22.86
CA GLN A 61 -10.88 9.50 -22.64
C GLN A 61 -12.28 9.95 -23.07
N ALA A 62 -13.23 9.96 -22.13
CA ALA A 62 -14.63 10.30 -22.41
C ALA A 62 -14.78 11.77 -22.81
N THR A 63 -14.07 12.66 -22.10
CA THR A 63 -13.98 14.10 -22.39
C THR A 63 -12.58 14.60 -22.07
N GLY A 64 -12.25 15.87 -22.38
CA GLY A 64 -10.98 16.48 -21.96
C GLY A 64 -10.79 16.56 -20.43
N LYS A 65 -11.81 16.20 -19.64
CA LYS A 65 -11.83 16.27 -18.17
C LYS A 65 -12.13 14.94 -17.49
N LEU A 66 -12.50 13.90 -18.22
CA LEU A 66 -12.91 12.61 -17.68
C LEU A 66 -12.23 11.48 -18.43
N SER A 67 -11.42 10.72 -17.69
CA SER A 67 -10.79 9.48 -18.11
C SER A 67 -11.40 8.30 -17.37
N LEU A 68 -11.64 7.21 -18.06
CA LEU A 68 -12.14 5.95 -17.52
C LEU A 68 -11.12 4.84 -17.78
N LEU A 69 -11.01 3.91 -16.86
CA LEU A 69 -10.17 2.72 -16.96
C LEU A 69 -11.00 1.50 -16.57
N ALA A 70 -10.97 0.47 -17.42
CA ALA A 70 -11.43 -0.86 -17.06
C ALA A 70 -10.26 -1.83 -17.20
N LEU A 71 -10.05 -2.69 -16.20
CA LEU A 71 -8.99 -3.67 -16.20
C LEU A 71 -9.57 -5.02 -15.78
N TYR A 72 -9.43 -6.01 -16.65
CA TYR A 72 -9.80 -7.39 -16.39
C TYR A 72 -8.54 -8.23 -16.19
N ARG A 73 -8.55 -9.08 -15.16
CA ARG A 73 -7.48 -10.03 -14.89
C ARG A 73 -8.03 -11.43 -14.62
N PHE A 74 -7.31 -12.40 -15.10
CA PHE A 74 -7.55 -13.81 -14.80
C PHE A 74 -6.21 -14.51 -14.62
N TYR A 75 -5.99 -15.06 -13.42
CA TYR A 75 -4.82 -15.84 -13.08
C TYR A 75 -5.28 -17.20 -12.57
N SER A 76 -5.05 -18.24 -13.36
CA SER A 76 -5.37 -19.60 -12.95
C SER A 76 -4.72 -19.92 -11.60
N TYR A 77 -5.41 -20.66 -10.73
CA TYR A 77 -4.83 -21.13 -9.47
C TYR A 77 -3.64 -22.11 -9.68
N ARG A 78 -3.48 -22.66 -10.89
CA ARG A 78 -2.37 -23.52 -11.31
C ARG A 78 -1.24 -22.75 -11.97
N TYR A 79 -1.45 -21.46 -12.30
CA TYR A 79 -0.40 -20.60 -12.84
C TYR A 79 0.53 -20.14 -11.74
N TYR A 80 1.80 -20.06 -12.04
CA TYR A 80 2.78 -19.36 -11.22
C TYR A 80 3.87 -18.77 -12.11
N SER A 81 4.47 -17.70 -11.63
CA SER A 81 5.72 -17.14 -12.13
C SER A 81 6.59 -16.75 -10.95
N LEU A 82 7.87 -17.07 -11.02
CA LEU A 82 8.80 -16.84 -9.92
C LEU A 82 9.25 -15.38 -9.81
N PHE A 83 9.15 -14.63 -10.90
CA PHE A 83 9.74 -13.29 -11.03
C PHE A 83 8.77 -12.24 -11.57
N SER A 84 7.54 -12.60 -11.91
CA SER A 84 6.56 -11.65 -12.41
C SER A 84 5.69 -11.09 -11.29
N GLU A 85 5.40 -9.80 -11.40
CA GLU A 85 4.41 -9.10 -10.62
C GLU A 85 3.36 -8.51 -11.57
N ALA A 86 2.11 -8.55 -11.17
CA ALA A 86 1.01 -7.93 -11.91
C ALA A 86 -0.04 -7.39 -10.95
N PHE A 87 -0.93 -6.55 -11.48
CA PHE A 87 -2.02 -5.99 -10.69
C PHE A 87 -2.92 -7.10 -10.14
N SER A 88 -2.99 -7.23 -8.83
CA SER A 88 -3.79 -8.23 -8.12
C SER A 88 -4.22 -7.76 -6.74
N ASP A 89 -5.32 -8.30 -6.20
CA ASP A 89 -5.73 -8.07 -4.81
C ASP A 89 -4.85 -8.84 -3.83
N GLY A 90 -4.41 -10.03 -4.21
CA GLY A 90 -3.60 -10.93 -3.38
C GLY A 90 -2.10 -10.68 -3.40
N GLY A 91 -1.58 -9.83 -4.28
CA GLY A 91 -0.15 -9.55 -4.44
C GLY A 91 0.62 -10.65 -5.19
N SER A 92 -0.07 -11.63 -5.80
CA SER A 92 0.55 -12.67 -6.62
C SER A 92 -0.20 -12.88 -7.93
N VAL A 93 0.51 -13.31 -8.97
CA VAL A 93 -0.07 -13.63 -10.28
C VAL A 93 -0.56 -15.08 -10.27
N GLN A 94 -1.48 -15.39 -9.36
CA GLN A 94 -2.03 -16.74 -9.17
C GLN A 94 -3.39 -16.66 -8.47
N ASN A 95 -4.30 -17.58 -8.82
CA ASN A 95 -5.54 -17.83 -8.07
C ASN A 95 -6.45 -16.60 -7.94
N GLU A 96 -6.61 -15.84 -9.02
CA GLU A 96 -7.43 -14.63 -8.98
C GLU A 96 -8.09 -14.34 -10.33
N SER A 97 -9.36 -13.98 -10.29
CA SER A 97 -10.11 -13.38 -11.38
C SER A 97 -10.72 -12.08 -10.88
N GLY A 98 -10.55 -10.97 -11.61
CA GLY A 98 -11.02 -9.68 -11.12
C GLY A 98 -11.32 -8.67 -12.20
N LEU A 99 -12.13 -7.70 -11.81
CA LEU A 99 -12.50 -6.54 -12.62
C LEU A 99 -12.29 -5.28 -11.79
N TYR A 100 -11.43 -4.42 -12.30
CA TYR A 100 -11.22 -3.06 -11.78
C TYR A 100 -11.85 -2.06 -12.74
N VAL A 101 -12.62 -1.12 -12.22
CA VAL A 101 -13.15 0.02 -12.97
C VAL A 101 -12.80 1.29 -12.21
N GLY A 102 -12.17 2.24 -12.89
CA GLY A 102 -11.74 3.51 -12.32
C GLY A 102 -12.14 4.71 -13.18
N ALA A 103 -12.23 5.86 -12.54
CA ALA A 103 -12.47 7.14 -13.18
C ALA A 103 -11.57 8.21 -12.56
N ASP A 104 -11.02 9.06 -13.40
CA ASP A 104 -10.33 10.31 -13.02
C ASP A 104 -11.07 11.47 -13.68
N TRP A 105 -11.56 12.40 -12.86
CA TRP A 105 -12.42 13.50 -13.28
C TRP A 105 -11.92 14.84 -12.76
N HIS A 106 -11.76 15.79 -13.67
CA HIS A 106 -11.36 17.18 -13.41
C HIS A 106 -12.52 18.14 -13.71
N PRO A 107 -13.60 18.19 -12.87
CA PRO A 107 -14.79 18.99 -13.19
C PRO A 107 -14.50 20.47 -13.37
N VAL A 108 -13.61 20.99 -12.52
CA VAL A 108 -13.16 22.39 -12.59
C VAL A 108 -11.64 22.47 -12.42
N ARG A 109 -11.02 23.58 -12.77
CA ARG A 109 -9.58 23.82 -12.85
C ARG A 109 -8.98 23.53 -11.48
N ASN A 110 -9.05 23.24 -10.54
CA ASN A 110 -8.32 23.02 -9.28
C ASN A 110 -8.82 21.80 -8.51
N LEU A 111 -9.81 21.09 -9.05
CA LEU A 111 -10.45 19.96 -8.43
C LEU A 111 -10.20 18.68 -9.24
N SER A 112 -9.65 17.68 -8.61
CA SER A 112 -9.49 16.32 -9.14
C SER A 112 -10.26 15.34 -8.25
N VAL A 113 -11.02 14.46 -8.89
CA VAL A 113 -11.77 13.38 -8.24
C VAL A 113 -11.37 12.07 -8.88
N ALA A 114 -10.74 11.20 -8.13
CA ALA A 114 -10.39 9.85 -8.56
C ALA A 114 -11.20 8.82 -7.76
N THR A 115 -11.78 7.86 -8.45
CA THR A 115 -12.54 6.78 -7.83
C THR A 115 -12.27 5.46 -8.53
N TYR A 116 -12.33 4.36 -7.78
CA TYR A 116 -12.35 3.03 -8.37
C TYR A 116 -13.17 2.05 -7.54
N THR A 117 -13.58 0.99 -8.20
CA THR A 117 -14.05 -0.26 -7.60
C THR A 117 -13.23 -1.41 -8.19
N ASP A 118 -12.77 -2.30 -7.34
CA ASP A 118 -12.06 -3.54 -7.70
C ASP A 118 -12.76 -4.72 -7.05
N ILE A 119 -13.21 -5.67 -7.85
CA ILE A 119 -13.87 -6.90 -7.40
C ILE A 119 -12.98 -8.06 -7.83
N ALA A 120 -12.62 -8.92 -6.87
CA ALA A 120 -11.83 -10.10 -7.16
C ALA A 120 -12.44 -11.37 -6.56
N TYR A 121 -12.25 -12.46 -7.27
CA TYR A 121 -12.64 -13.82 -6.89
C TYR A 121 -11.42 -14.72 -6.94
N SER A 122 -11.22 -15.50 -5.87
CA SER A 122 -10.17 -16.51 -5.78
C SER A 122 -10.84 -17.90 -5.70
N PRO A 123 -10.76 -18.72 -6.75
CA PRO A 123 -11.43 -20.02 -6.78
C PRO A 123 -10.78 -21.07 -5.86
N TRP A 124 -9.50 -20.94 -5.55
CA TRP A 124 -8.76 -21.84 -4.67
C TRP A 124 -8.52 -21.19 -3.31
N MET A 125 -8.38 -22.03 -2.29
CA MET A 125 -8.07 -21.58 -0.92
C MET A 125 -6.76 -20.79 -0.84
N LYS A 126 -6.65 -19.92 0.16
CA LYS A 126 -5.47 -19.11 0.47
C LYS A 126 -5.09 -19.28 1.94
N TYR A 127 -3.99 -18.71 2.36
CA TYR A 127 -3.64 -18.66 3.77
C TYR A 127 -4.77 -18.02 4.59
N ARG A 128 -5.29 -18.73 5.60
CA ARG A 128 -6.45 -18.37 6.44
C ARG A 128 -7.78 -18.23 5.68
N ILE A 129 -7.91 -18.90 4.55
CA ILE A 129 -9.14 -18.92 3.75
C ILE A 129 -9.31 -20.33 3.21
N SER A 130 -10.19 -21.10 3.83
CA SER A 130 -10.39 -22.54 3.60
C SER A 130 -11.18 -22.89 2.34
N GLY A 131 -11.70 -21.90 1.62
CA GLY A 131 -12.50 -22.08 0.42
C GLY A 131 -12.25 -21.01 -0.65
N SER A 132 -13.12 -20.99 -1.67
CA SER A 132 -13.17 -19.89 -2.62
C SER A 132 -13.62 -18.61 -1.93
N SER A 133 -13.09 -17.47 -2.34
CA SER A 133 -13.34 -16.21 -1.64
C SER A 133 -13.46 -15.03 -2.58
N HIS A 134 -14.17 -14.01 -2.12
CA HIS A 134 -14.36 -12.75 -2.82
C HIS A 134 -13.68 -11.61 -2.06
N SER A 135 -13.30 -10.58 -2.79
CA SER A 135 -12.89 -9.29 -2.24
C SER A 135 -13.50 -8.13 -3.02
N TRP A 136 -13.72 -7.03 -2.33
CA TRP A 136 -14.23 -5.79 -2.89
C TRP A 136 -13.47 -4.62 -2.29
N ASP A 137 -12.86 -3.79 -3.13
CA ASP A 137 -12.07 -2.63 -2.73
C ASP A 137 -12.56 -1.40 -3.49
N ASN A 138 -12.98 -0.36 -2.78
CA ASN A 138 -13.44 0.89 -3.33
C ASN A 138 -12.60 2.04 -2.79
N LEU A 139 -12.31 2.99 -3.64
CA LEU A 139 -11.65 4.23 -3.29
C LEU A 139 -12.40 5.43 -3.87
N LEU A 140 -12.53 6.46 -3.06
CA LEU A 140 -12.83 7.83 -3.50
C LEU A 140 -11.73 8.76 -2.99
N SER A 141 -11.14 9.54 -3.86
CA SER A 141 -10.13 10.56 -3.54
C SER A 141 -10.51 11.88 -4.18
N VAL A 142 -10.57 12.93 -3.40
CA VAL A 142 -10.85 14.28 -3.84
C VAL A 142 -9.67 15.17 -3.47
N VAL A 143 -9.11 15.86 -4.45
CA VAL A 143 -7.98 16.79 -4.27
C VAL A 143 -8.37 18.15 -4.82
N TYR A 144 -8.28 19.17 -3.97
CA TYR A 144 -8.40 20.55 -4.35
C TYR A 144 -7.08 21.28 -4.16
N SER A 145 -6.54 21.89 -5.21
CA SER A 145 -5.25 22.61 -5.18
C SER A 145 -5.39 24.01 -5.74
N LYS A 146 -5.06 25.01 -4.93
CA LYS A 146 -5.08 26.43 -5.35
C LYS A 146 -3.88 27.17 -4.77
N GLY A 147 -3.01 27.66 -5.68
CA GLY A 147 -1.77 28.32 -5.27
C GLY A 147 -0.89 27.37 -4.42
N PRO A 148 -0.44 27.78 -3.23
CA PRO A 148 0.39 26.95 -2.37
C PRO A 148 -0.40 25.91 -1.54
N PHE A 149 -1.73 25.95 -1.57
CA PHE A 149 -2.60 25.13 -0.74
C PHE A 149 -3.11 23.91 -1.49
N THR A 150 -3.13 22.77 -0.78
CA THR A 150 -3.72 21.51 -1.26
C THR A 150 -4.57 20.91 -0.14
N LEU A 151 -5.84 20.62 -0.44
CA LEU A 151 -6.76 19.88 0.43
C LEU A 151 -7.00 18.52 -0.20
N THR A 152 -6.94 17.46 0.60
CA THR A 152 -7.20 16.09 0.14
C THR A 152 -8.17 15.42 1.09
N GLY A 153 -9.23 14.82 0.52
CA GLY A 153 -10.12 13.89 1.19
C GLY A 153 -10.02 12.52 0.52
N ARG A 154 -9.90 11.46 1.32
CA ARG A 154 -9.83 10.08 0.80
C ARG A 154 -10.66 9.15 1.66
N TYR A 155 -11.50 8.36 1.03
CA TYR A 155 -12.25 7.28 1.66
C TYR A 155 -11.95 5.96 0.94
N ARG A 156 -11.71 4.89 1.70
CA ARG A 156 -11.53 3.54 1.17
C ARG A 156 -12.35 2.56 1.98
N LEU A 157 -13.13 1.76 1.28
CA LEU A 157 -13.85 0.61 1.81
C LEU A 157 -13.25 -0.65 1.22
N ARG A 158 -12.82 -1.57 2.08
CA ARG A 158 -12.30 -2.87 1.67
C ARG A 158 -13.04 -3.98 2.40
N ILE A 159 -13.59 -4.91 1.64
CA ILE A 159 -14.27 -6.11 2.13
C ILE A 159 -13.50 -7.32 1.62
N ARG A 160 -13.12 -8.23 2.51
CA ARG A 160 -12.45 -9.48 2.18
C ARG A 160 -13.03 -10.61 2.98
N GLN A 161 -13.07 -11.80 2.41
CA GLN A 161 -13.49 -12.99 3.12
C GLN A 161 -12.31 -13.69 3.78
N LYS A 162 -12.48 -14.15 5.02
CA LYS A 162 -11.56 -14.96 5.80
C LYS A 162 -12.32 -16.02 6.58
N ASP A 163 -11.63 -17.08 6.99
CA ASP A 163 -12.18 -18.04 7.94
C ASP A 163 -12.54 -17.31 9.24
N ASN A 164 -13.74 -17.56 9.74
CA ASN A 164 -14.17 -17.10 11.06
C ASN A 164 -13.33 -17.74 12.17
N ALA A 165 -13.54 -17.35 13.43
CA ALA A 165 -12.79 -17.87 14.57
C ALA A 165 -12.96 -19.41 14.72
N GLY A 166 -14.12 -19.95 14.40
CA GLY A 166 -14.41 -21.38 14.41
C GLY A 166 -13.82 -22.17 13.24
N LYS A 167 -13.40 -21.48 12.17
CA LYS A 167 -12.91 -22.05 10.90
C LYS A 167 -13.92 -22.98 10.21
N ASP A 168 -15.18 -22.77 10.43
CA ASP A 168 -16.30 -23.54 9.85
C ASP A 168 -17.01 -22.76 8.74
N ALA A 169 -16.81 -21.44 8.65
CA ALA A 169 -17.39 -20.58 7.63
C ALA A 169 -16.48 -19.42 7.25
N LEU A 170 -16.72 -18.82 6.09
CA LEU A 170 -16.10 -17.56 5.68
C LEU A 170 -16.92 -16.39 6.22
N ALA A 171 -16.26 -15.45 6.87
CA ALA A 171 -16.83 -14.19 7.33
C ALA A 171 -16.19 -13.00 6.58
N ASN A 172 -16.95 -11.91 6.45
CA ASN A 172 -16.46 -10.69 5.83
C ASN A 172 -15.61 -9.88 6.81
N GLU A 173 -14.36 -9.64 6.44
CA GLU A 173 -13.49 -8.64 7.05
C GLU A 173 -13.72 -7.30 6.36
N ILE A 174 -14.25 -6.34 7.08
CA ILE A 174 -14.57 -5.00 6.56
C ILE A 174 -13.59 -4.00 7.15
N THR A 175 -12.90 -3.25 6.30
CA THR A 175 -12.02 -2.16 6.72
C THR A 175 -12.43 -0.88 6.01
N GLN A 176 -12.77 0.14 6.78
CA GLN A 176 -13.07 1.48 6.30
C GLN A 176 -11.96 2.44 6.74
N ARG A 177 -11.45 3.23 5.82
CA ARG A 177 -10.41 4.22 6.11
C ARG A 177 -10.81 5.56 5.54
N CYS A 178 -10.73 6.58 6.37
CA CYS A 178 -10.97 7.96 5.99
C CYS A 178 -9.72 8.78 6.30
N ARG A 179 -9.29 9.61 5.35
CA ARG A 179 -8.14 10.51 5.49
C ARG A 179 -8.49 11.89 4.99
N TRP A 180 -8.18 12.88 5.79
CA TRP A 180 -8.25 14.28 5.44
C TRP A 180 -6.88 14.92 5.62
N SER A 181 -6.46 15.75 4.68
CA SER A 181 -5.21 16.49 4.86
C SER A 181 -5.29 17.88 4.22
N ALA A 182 -4.62 18.82 4.86
CA ALA A 182 -4.38 20.17 4.36
C ALA A 182 -2.89 20.41 4.28
N GLY A 183 -2.41 20.79 3.12
CA GLY A 183 -1.00 21.06 2.82
C GLY A 183 -0.78 22.49 2.36
N TYR A 184 0.38 23.00 2.69
CA TYR A 184 0.93 24.27 2.22
C TYR A 184 2.34 24.04 1.69
N THR A 185 2.64 24.53 0.49
CA THR A 185 3.97 24.40 -0.10
C THR A 185 4.40 25.73 -0.74
N ALA A 186 5.47 26.31 -0.19
CA ALA A 186 6.12 27.50 -0.72
C ALA A 186 7.59 27.20 -1.04
N ARG A 187 8.33 28.20 -1.50
CA ARG A 187 9.73 28.02 -1.92
C ARG A 187 10.63 27.45 -0.81
N GLN A 188 10.50 27.95 0.40
CA GLN A 188 11.36 27.58 1.56
C GLN A 188 10.63 26.77 2.61
N TRP A 189 9.30 26.84 2.66
CA TRP A 189 8.46 26.23 3.69
C TRP A 189 7.45 25.27 3.10
N SER A 190 7.27 24.17 3.77
CA SER A 190 6.13 23.27 3.51
C SER A 190 5.54 22.82 4.84
N GLY A 191 4.26 22.60 4.85
CA GLY A 191 3.56 22.07 6.02
C GLY A 191 2.38 21.22 5.58
N LYS A 192 2.06 20.19 6.34
CA LYS A 192 0.89 19.36 6.14
C LYS A 192 0.32 18.93 7.47
N VAL A 193 -0.98 19.08 7.63
CA VAL A 193 -1.74 18.47 8.72
C VAL A 193 -2.61 17.37 8.12
N GLN A 194 -2.74 16.24 8.82
CA GLN A 194 -3.49 15.08 8.37
C GLN A 194 -4.22 14.43 9.53
N ALA A 195 -5.49 14.07 9.30
CA ALA A 195 -6.28 13.24 10.18
C ALA A 195 -6.66 11.95 9.46
N ASP A 196 -6.48 10.81 10.13
CA ASP A 196 -6.83 9.48 9.65
C ASP A 196 -7.81 8.83 10.64
N PHE A 197 -8.75 8.10 10.08
CA PHE A 197 -9.66 7.24 10.82
C PHE A 197 -9.71 5.87 10.16
N CYS A 198 -9.69 4.82 10.96
CA CYS A 198 -9.82 3.42 10.54
C CYS A 198 -10.91 2.75 11.38
N HIS A 199 -11.87 2.12 10.71
CA HIS A 199 -12.85 1.25 11.34
C HIS A 199 -12.70 -0.16 10.75
N TYR A 200 -12.57 -1.15 11.61
CA TYR A 200 -12.39 -2.55 11.28
C TYR A 200 -13.53 -3.37 11.89
N GLN A 201 -14.05 -4.31 11.12
CA GLN A 201 -15.08 -5.25 11.58
C GLN A 201 -14.77 -6.64 11.02
N PHE A 202 -14.79 -7.64 11.88
CA PHE A 202 -14.63 -9.04 11.50
C PHE A 202 -15.27 -9.96 12.55
N ASP A 203 -16.10 -10.92 12.11
CA ASP A 203 -16.67 -11.97 12.95
C ASP A 203 -17.32 -11.46 14.26
N GLY A 204 -18.16 -10.44 14.10
CA GLY A 204 -18.87 -9.78 15.23
C GLY A 204 -18.02 -8.84 16.09
N GLN A 205 -16.70 -8.80 15.88
CA GLN A 205 -15.80 -7.88 16.58
C GLN A 205 -15.59 -6.61 15.76
N THR A 206 -15.51 -5.47 16.44
CA THR A 206 -15.20 -4.18 15.85
C THR A 206 -14.00 -3.54 16.54
N SER A 207 -13.23 -2.77 15.78
CA SER A 207 -12.09 -2.02 16.28
C SER A 207 -11.98 -0.71 15.52
N SER A 208 -11.68 0.36 16.22
CA SER A 208 -11.52 1.70 15.65
C SER A 208 -10.18 2.30 16.02
N GLY A 209 -9.64 3.09 15.11
CA GLY A 209 -8.40 3.80 15.33
C GLY A 209 -8.40 5.15 14.63
N TRP A 210 -7.69 6.11 15.19
CA TRP A 210 -7.52 7.42 14.58
C TRP A 210 -6.15 7.99 14.90
N MET A 211 -5.70 8.90 14.06
CA MET A 211 -4.52 9.71 14.33
C MET A 211 -4.67 11.12 13.77
N VAL A 212 -3.94 12.04 14.38
CA VAL A 212 -3.67 13.36 13.86
C VAL A 212 -2.17 13.54 13.75
N SER A 213 -1.72 14.01 12.59
CA SER A 213 -0.31 14.25 12.35
C SER A 213 -0.06 15.60 11.72
N GLY A 214 1.07 16.20 12.08
CA GLY A 214 1.62 17.39 11.47
C GLY A 214 3.03 17.14 10.96
N ASN A 215 3.35 17.64 9.79
CA ASN A 215 4.73 17.68 9.34
C ASN A 215 5.08 19.08 8.82
N GLY A 216 6.34 19.47 9.03
CA GLY A 216 6.91 20.70 8.56
C GLY A 216 8.19 20.44 7.76
N GLY A 217 8.42 21.22 6.73
CA GLY A 217 9.66 21.22 5.97
C GLY A 217 10.19 22.63 5.84
N TRP A 218 11.49 22.79 5.99
CA TRP A 218 12.18 24.07 5.86
C TRP A 218 13.47 23.91 5.07
N LYS A 219 13.68 24.82 4.12
CA LYS A 219 14.92 24.92 3.32
C LYS A 219 15.58 26.27 3.59
N PRO A 220 16.25 26.43 4.75
CA PRO A 220 16.88 27.70 5.11
C PRO A 220 17.98 28.11 4.13
N LEU A 221 18.68 27.14 3.58
CA LEU A 221 19.80 27.31 2.66
C LEU A 221 19.65 26.33 1.48
N VAL A 222 20.27 26.64 0.36
CA VAL A 222 20.24 25.80 -0.85
C VAL A 222 20.76 24.39 -0.58
N TRP A 223 21.73 24.27 0.31
CA TRP A 223 22.38 23.01 0.67
C TRP A 223 21.77 22.30 1.90
N LEU A 224 20.84 22.93 2.66
CA LEU A 224 20.26 22.38 3.88
C LEU A 224 18.74 22.24 3.77
N GLN A 225 18.24 21.03 4.06
CA GLN A 225 16.82 20.72 4.16
C GLN A 225 16.55 20.11 5.53
N LEU A 226 15.52 20.61 6.20
CA LEU A 226 15.06 20.13 7.49
C LEU A 226 13.60 19.69 7.36
N SER A 227 13.21 18.68 8.10
CA SER A 227 11.80 18.27 8.21
C SER A 227 11.52 17.75 9.61
N SER A 228 10.30 17.99 10.08
CA SER A 228 9.83 17.54 11.39
C SER A 228 8.48 16.86 11.25
N TRP A 229 8.19 15.91 12.13
CA TRP A 229 6.92 15.22 12.24
C TRP A 229 6.48 15.15 13.69
N ILE A 230 5.19 15.26 13.90
CA ILE A 230 4.52 14.92 15.13
C ILE A 230 3.25 14.15 14.79
N VAL A 231 3.02 13.05 15.50
CA VAL A 231 1.85 12.18 15.32
C VAL A 231 1.31 11.84 16.68
N TYR A 232 0.02 12.06 16.89
CA TYR A 232 -0.72 11.47 18.00
C TYR A 232 -1.66 10.41 17.45
N PHE A 233 -1.67 9.23 18.06
CA PHE A 233 -2.49 8.11 17.61
C PHE A 233 -3.18 7.41 18.79
N HIS A 234 -4.36 6.87 18.47
CA HIS A 234 -5.15 6.05 19.38
C HIS A 234 -5.88 4.99 18.57
N THR A 235 -5.67 3.71 18.89
CA THR A 235 -6.38 2.59 18.26
C THR A 235 -6.76 1.57 19.32
N ASP A 236 -7.89 0.90 19.13
CA ASP A 236 -8.37 -0.12 20.07
C ASP A 236 -7.44 -1.36 20.03
N ASP A 237 -7.01 -1.75 18.81
CA ASP A 237 -6.10 -2.87 18.62
C ASP A 237 -5.24 -2.72 17.33
N TYR A 238 -4.48 -3.77 17.00
CA TYR A 238 -3.64 -3.81 15.79
C TYR A 238 -4.44 -3.83 14.48
N ASN A 239 -5.72 -4.26 14.47
CA ASN A 239 -6.52 -4.33 13.24
C ASN A 239 -6.93 -2.93 12.77
N SER A 240 -7.14 -2.00 13.69
CA SER A 240 -7.47 -0.60 13.42
C SER A 240 -6.25 0.33 13.30
N ARG A 241 -5.02 -0.23 13.22
CA ARG A 241 -3.78 0.55 13.08
C ARG A 241 -3.84 1.57 11.96
N VAL A 242 -3.21 2.70 12.19
CA VAL A 242 -3.12 3.83 11.26
C VAL A 242 -1.70 4.02 10.74
N TYR A 243 -1.55 4.73 9.64
CA TYR A 243 -0.27 4.86 8.95
C TYR A 243 -0.03 6.29 8.49
N THR A 244 1.18 6.79 8.68
CA THR A 244 1.62 8.03 8.03
C THR A 244 2.96 7.85 7.36
N TYR A 245 3.23 8.70 6.38
CA TYR A 245 4.52 8.73 5.72
C TYR A 245 5.49 9.58 6.52
N GLU A 246 6.67 9.06 6.79
CA GLU A 246 7.83 9.80 7.27
C GLU A 246 8.94 9.75 6.22
N ARG A 247 9.61 10.86 6.02
CA ARG A 247 10.77 10.91 5.15
C ARG A 247 11.90 10.06 5.74
N GLY A 248 12.36 9.07 5.01
CA GLY A 248 13.44 8.17 5.37
C GLY A 248 14.76 8.48 4.66
N MET A 249 15.68 7.52 4.72
CA MET A 249 16.92 7.52 3.96
C MET A 249 16.68 7.22 2.49
N LEU A 250 17.66 7.53 1.63
CA LEU A 250 17.60 7.13 0.21
C LEU A 250 17.61 5.60 0.14
N TYR A 251 16.74 5.04 -0.69
CA TYR A 251 16.48 3.60 -0.83
C TYR A 251 15.82 2.92 0.39
N SER A 252 15.42 3.69 1.40
CA SER A 252 14.61 3.22 2.52
C SER A 252 13.21 3.81 2.39
N PHE A 253 12.20 2.93 2.36
CA PHE A 253 10.80 3.33 2.28
C PHE A 253 10.12 2.99 3.60
N SER A 254 9.68 4.02 4.33
CA SER A 254 9.08 3.83 5.65
C SER A 254 7.66 4.37 5.70
N PHE A 255 6.73 3.46 6.02
CA PHE A 255 5.38 3.78 6.45
C PHE A 255 5.15 3.18 7.83
N PRO A 256 5.55 3.86 8.90
CA PRO A 256 5.33 3.33 10.23
C PRO A 256 3.84 3.10 10.50
N ALA A 257 3.56 1.93 11.08
CA ALA A 257 2.24 1.53 11.55
C ALA A 257 2.12 1.90 13.03
N TYR A 258 1.07 2.63 13.39
CA TYR A 258 0.80 3.03 14.76
C TYR A 258 -0.41 2.26 15.29
N TYR A 259 -0.28 1.69 16.47
CA TYR A 259 -1.35 0.99 17.20
C TYR A 259 -1.20 1.16 18.70
N GLY A 260 -2.31 1.07 19.44
CA GLY A 260 -2.39 1.47 20.84
C GLY A 260 -2.55 2.99 20.97
N LYS A 261 -2.05 3.58 22.03
CA LYS A 261 -2.12 5.02 22.30
C LYS A 261 -0.72 5.59 22.47
N GLY A 262 -0.38 6.65 21.74
CA GLY A 262 0.96 7.22 21.85
C GLY A 262 1.19 8.47 21.02
N VAL A 263 2.41 8.98 21.14
CA VAL A 263 2.92 10.13 20.39
C VAL A 263 4.21 9.70 19.69
N ARG A 264 4.37 10.08 18.43
CA ARG A 264 5.66 10.01 17.74
C ARG A 264 6.08 11.39 17.28
N TYR A 265 7.34 11.70 17.49
CA TYR A 265 7.98 12.90 16.97
C TYR A 265 9.31 12.52 16.30
N ALA A 266 9.60 13.17 15.18
CA ALA A 266 10.82 12.89 14.43
C ALA A 266 11.38 14.16 13.80
N LEU A 267 12.70 14.20 13.67
CA LEU A 267 13.46 15.23 12.96
C LEU A 267 14.31 14.56 11.89
N TRP A 268 14.36 15.18 10.73
CA TRP A 268 15.17 14.75 9.60
C TRP A 268 15.90 15.94 9.02
N ALA A 269 17.18 15.75 8.72
CA ALA A 269 18.04 16.75 8.12
C ALA A 269 18.83 16.17 6.94
N LYS A 270 18.96 16.93 5.86
CA LYS A 270 19.85 16.62 4.74
C LYS A 270 20.71 17.81 4.42
N ALA A 271 22.03 17.61 4.42
CA ALA A 271 23.03 18.58 4.05
C ALA A 271 23.74 18.13 2.77
N GLN A 272 23.70 18.96 1.71
CA GLN A 272 24.50 18.80 0.51
C GLN A 272 25.82 19.56 0.72
N VAL A 273 26.86 18.87 1.23
CA VAL A 273 28.15 19.49 1.60
C VAL A 273 28.85 20.05 0.36
N ASN A 274 28.85 19.29 -0.74
CA ASN A 274 29.32 19.70 -2.06
C ASN A 274 28.63 18.89 -3.16
N LYS A 275 29.03 19.05 -4.44
CA LYS A 275 28.43 18.32 -5.57
C LYS A 275 28.56 16.80 -5.49
N HIS A 276 29.51 16.29 -4.71
CA HIS A 276 29.80 14.86 -4.56
C HIS A 276 29.26 14.26 -3.26
N LEU A 277 29.17 15.04 -2.17
CA LEU A 277 28.89 14.54 -0.84
C LEU A 277 27.57 15.08 -0.29
N SER A 278 26.68 14.18 0.11
CA SER A 278 25.51 14.54 0.92
C SER A 278 25.40 13.68 2.17
N LEU A 279 24.98 14.31 3.25
CA LEU A 279 24.73 13.69 4.54
C LEU A 279 23.22 13.75 4.82
N THR A 280 22.66 12.68 5.33
CA THR A 280 21.27 12.63 5.78
C THR A 280 21.24 12.00 7.16
N ALA A 281 20.47 12.59 8.07
CA ALA A 281 20.27 12.06 9.42
C ALA A 281 18.78 12.16 9.79
N LYS A 282 18.27 11.19 10.53
CA LYS A 282 16.93 11.16 11.11
C LYS A 282 17.01 10.64 12.53
N ILE A 283 16.32 11.29 13.42
CA ILE A 283 16.05 10.80 14.78
C ILE A 283 14.54 10.83 14.99
N GLY A 284 14.00 9.76 15.54
CA GLY A 284 12.58 9.65 15.85
C GLY A 284 12.36 8.95 17.17
N THR A 285 11.35 9.37 17.91
CA THR A 285 10.94 8.71 19.15
C THR A 285 9.45 8.44 19.09
N THR A 286 9.06 7.21 19.41
CA THR A 286 7.67 6.82 19.67
C THR A 286 7.54 6.56 21.15
N ASP A 287 6.64 7.29 21.81
CA ASP A 287 6.31 7.13 23.23
C ASP A 287 4.87 6.64 23.35
N TYR A 288 4.69 5.45 23.92
CA TYR A 288 3.39 4.85 24.15
C TYR A 288 2.84 5.27 25.50
N LEU A 289 1.56 5.64 25.52
CA LEU A 289 0.86 6.11 26.71
C LEU A 289 -0.03 5.04 27.37
N ASP A 290 -0.05 3.83 26.79
CA ASP A 290 -0.89 2.71 27.18
C ASP A 290 -0.12 1.45 27.62
N ARG A 291 1.23 1.53 27.64
CA ARG A 291 2.10 0.40 28.00
C ARG A 291 3.42 0.87 28.55
N ASP A 292 4.07 0.02 29.31
CA ASP A 292 5.39 0.22 29.93
C ASP A 292 6.49 -0.64 29.28
N HIS A 293 6.15 -1.49 28.30
CA HIS A 293 7.08 -2.28 27.53
C HIS A 293 6.66 -2.37 26.06
N ILE A 294 7.62 -2.51 25.15
CA ILE A 294 7.40 -2.56 23.70
C ILE A 294 7.96 -3.87 23.16
N SER A 295 7.23 -4.54 22.25
CA SER A 295 7.60 -5.83 21.67
C SER A 295 7.58 -6.98 22.66
N SER A 296 8.25 -8.10 22.35
CA SER A 296 8.31 -9.31 23.20
C SER A 296 9.55 -10.14 22.89
N GLY A 297 9.94 -11.02 23.80
CA GLY A 297 11.07 -11.93 23.65
C GLY A 297 12.40 -11.18 23.56
N LEU A 298 13.27 -11.57 22.62
CA LEU A 298 14.60 -10.96 22.46
C LEU A 298 14.58 -9.50 21.95
N GLN A 299 13.43 -9.03 21.49
CA GLN A 299 13.25 -7.65 21.00
C GLN A 299 12.48 -6.79 21.99
N GLU A 300 12.24 -7.26 23.20
CA GLU A 300 11.50 -6.53 24.21
C GLU A 300 12.31 -5.34 24.74
N ILE A 301 11.66 -4.19 24.81
CA ILE A 301 12.17 -2.95 25.39
C ILE A 301 11.36 -2.69 26.64
N GLN A 302 12.02 -2.68 27.81
CA GLN A 302 11.44 -2.49 29.14
C GLN A 302 11.13 -1.00 29.43
N GLN A 303 10.57 -0.29 28.45
CA GLN A 303 10.21 1.12 28.52
C GLN A 303 9.03 1.40 27.58
N SER A 304 8.28 2.48 27.85
CA SER A 304 7.20 2.98 26.98
C SER A 304 7.69 3.66 25.70
N ALA A 305 8.95 4.07 25.66
CA ALA A 305 9.50 4.83 24.55
C ALA A 305 10.60 4.07 23.79
N MET A 306 10.58 4.21 22.46
CA MET A 306 11.58 3.68 21.55
C MET A 306 12.10 4.81 20.66
N THR A 307 13.43 4.98 20.65
CA THR A 307 14.10 5.97 19.80
C THR A 307 14.89 5.29 18.70
N ASP A 308 14.70 5.73 17.47
CA ASP A 308 15.42 5.29 16.27
C ASP A 308 16.34 6.42 15.77
N LEU A 309 17.55 6.07 15.40
CA LEU A 309 18.53 6.95 14.76
C LEU A 309 18.98 6.32 13.45
N GLU A 310 18.82 7.06 12.36
CA GLU A 310 19.26 6.64 11.03
C GLU A 310 20.24 7.69 10.48
N MET A 311 21.35 7.25 9.88
CA MET A 311 22.33 8.12 9.23
C MET A 311 22.74 7.54 7.87
N GLN A 312 22.91 8.41 6.88
CA GLN A 312 23.35 8.03 5.54
C GLN A 312 24.34 9.03 4.98
N LEU A 313 25.45 8.52 4.47
CA LEU A 313 26.39 9.23 3.67
C LEU A 313 26.28 8.77 2.22
N LYS A 314 26.12 9.70 1.29
CA LYS A 314 26.11 9.42 -0.14
C LYS A 314 27.26 10.17 -0.81
N TRP A 315 28.09 9.41 -1.52
CA TRP A 315 29.17 9.93 -2.35
C TRP A 315 28.88 9.64 -3.83
N ASN A 316 28.92 10.67 -4.67
CA ASN A 316 28.82 10.55 -6.12
C ASN A 316 30.20 10.81 -6.74
N PHE A 317 30.68 9.90 -7.55
CA PHE A 317 31.94 9.99 -8.28
C PHE A 317 31.82 10.91 -9.49
#